data_749549dbb094bffbcb9bfa7bee357b5d
#
_entry.id   749549dbb094bffbcb9bfa7bee357b5d
#
_cell.length_a   1.000
_cell.length_b   1.000
_cell.length_c   1.000
_cell.angle_alpha   90.00
_cell.angle_beta   90.00
_cell.angle_gamma   90.00
#
_symmetry.space_group_name_H-M   'P 1'
#
loop_
_entity.id
_entity.type
_entity.pdbx_description
1 polymer ?
#
loop_
_entity_poly.entity_id
_entity_poly.type
_entity_poly.pdbx_seq_one_letter_code
_entity_poly.pdbx_strand_id
1 'polypeptide(L)'
;MRKRVLFVLGGLVMGGVETYVTRLAKELHGKNCEVDILLLSNKFNDQLLAEVSLCANVVFFEKFSFLGASSWLNAFIPFNSQVKEYDIVHVVDLLTLGFIYLNRDTIRFKALSIGIYHSLELVWWEDKSIYFRRKLLELYKHNVSLTLFPNESIAQMASNRTGASMCDLNVLPLGVDLSRYSWCTPSITSKRIVSVGRLVDFKIYNRHVISQLDSIRKFGDFEYYIYGEGPEKNSLQKLAAKHGVHNYVHFMGPIDYNDLPNILNETFCFIGSGTVLIEASSAGIPSIVGIESIQTPNTCGFFSEVVGYSYNEMSATTKRIAIIEAFEWLVALTEDQYFQLSRQHREKAGEFDLRHTASDFLDLSFRKPNFSISINRWVSILSFCFAVLRFGPRALKGRFNL
;
A
#
# COMPACT_ATOMS: atom_id res chain seq x y z
N MET A 1 15.82 -10.80 25.91
CA MET A 1 15.53 -9.35 25.92
C MET A 1 14.40 -9.07 24.95
N ARG A 2 13.53 -8.13 25.27
CA ARG A 2 12.43 -7.68 24.38
C ARG A 2 13.07 -6.90 23.24
N LYS A 3 12.79 -7.26 21.95
CA LYS A 3 13.28 -6.49 20.81
C LYS A 3 12.59 -5.11 20.77
N ARG A 4 13.35 -4.06 20.44
CA ARG A 4 12.84 -2.69 20.26
C ARG A 4 12.82 -2.32 18.79
N VAL A 5 11.67 -1.93 18.30
CA VAL A 5 11.46 -1.55 16.90
C VAL A 5 10.96 -0.11 16.83
N LEU A 6 11.60 0.70 15.99
CA LEU A 6 11.16 2.06 15.67
C LEU A 6 10.67 2.11 14.23
N PHE A 7 9.44 2.53 14.01
CA PHE A 7 8.95 2.95 12.71
C PHE A 7 9.03 4.46 12.56
N VAL A 8 9.48 4.95 11.40
CA VAL A 8 9.53 6.40 11.10
C VAL A 8 8.67 6.68 9.87
N LEU A 9 7.65 7.52 10.05
CA LEU A 9 6.68 7.90 9.02
C LEU A 9 6.59 9.41 8.86
N GLY A 10 6.19 9.87 7.67
CA GLY A 10 5.87 11.27 7.43
C GLY A 10 4.63 11.76 8.19
N GLY A 11 3.64 10.89 8.38
CA GLY A 11 2.38 11.08 9.10
C GLY A 11 1.64 9.77 9.22
N LEU A 12 0.47 9.77 9.86
CA LEU A 12 -0.38 8.58 10.04
C LEU A 12 -1.77 8.81 9.41
N VAL A 13 -1.80 9.18 8.15
CA VAL A 13 -3.06 9.42 7.42
C VAL A 13 -3.65 8.10 6.92
N MET A 14 -4.92 8.10 6.50
CA MET A 14 -5.53 6.89 5.95
C MET A 14 -4.89 6.54 4.60
N GLY A 15 -4.06 5.51 4.59
CA GLY A 15 -3.32 5.03 3.43
C GLY A 15 -2.85 3.59 3.62
N GLY A 16 -2.47 2.93 2.52
CA GLY A 16 -2.06 1.51 2.55
C GLY A 16 -0.84 1.24 3.43
N VAL A 17 0.15 2.14 3.40
CA VAL A 17 1.39 1.98 4.18
C VAL A 17 1.16 2.22 5.66
N GLU A 18 0.43 3.28 5.99
CA GLU A 18 0.10 3.65 7.36
C GLU A 18 -0.75 2.57 8.03
N THR A 19 -1.75 2.05 7.31
CA THR A 19 -2.56 0.93 7.77
C THR A 19 -1.72 -0.34 7.95
N TYR A 20 -0.82 -0.63 7.01
CA TYR A 20 0.10 -1.77 7.12
C TYR A 20 1.02 -1.64 8.34
N VAL A 21 1.66 -0.47 8.55
CA VAL A 21 2.54 -0.24 9.71
C VAL A 21 1.76 -0.36 11.02
N THR A 22 0.54 0.16 11.09
CA THR A 22 -0.33 0.02 12.27
C THR A 22 -0.60 -1.45 12.60
N ARG A 23 -0.95 -2.25 11.59
CA ARG A 23 -1.19 -3.69 11.75
C ARG A 23 0.08 -4.45 12.12
N LEU A 24 1.19 -4.14 11.45
CA LEU A 24 2.49 -4.76 11.75
C LEU A 24 2.96 -4.43 13.17
N ALA A 25 2.78 -3.20 13.63
CA ALA A 25 3.08 -2.80 15.01
C ALA A 25 2.29 -3.62 16.04
N LYS A 26 1.01 -3.85 15.78
CA LYS A 26 0.15 -4.69 16.62
C LYS A 26 0.65 -6.14 16.70
N GLU A 27 0.98 -6.75 15.57
CA GLU A 27 1.51 -8.12 15.53
C GLU A 27 2.87 -8.22 16.22
N LEU A 28 3.76 -7.25 16.02
CA LEU A 28 5.06 -7.20 16.69
C LEU A 28 4.91 -7.04 18.21
N HIS A 29 3.95 -6.22 18.65
CA HIS A 29 3.61 -6.12 20.07
C HIS A 29 3.13 -7.45 20.64
N GLY A 30 2.24 -8.17 19.92
CA GLY A 30 1.80 -9.53 20.27
C GLY A 30 2.94 -10.54 20.34
N LYS A 31 4.00 -10.35 19.53
CA LYS A 31 5.26 -11.12 19.56
C LYS A 31 6.25 -10.62 20.61
N ASN A 32 5.80 -9.86 21.61
CA ASN A 32 6.61 -9.33 22.71
C ASN A 32 7.73 -8.35 22.28
N CYS A 33 7.52 -7.56 21.23
CA CYS A 33 8.37 -6.43 20.89
C CYS A 33 7.89 -5.14 21.58
N GLU A 34 8.82 -4.23 21.87
CA GLU A 34 8.55 -2.83 22.22
C GLU A 34 8.55 -2.02 20.92
N VAL A 35 7.42 -1.40 20.59
CA VAL A 35 7.26 -0.67 19.34
C VAL A 35 7.09 0.82 19.61
N ASP A 36 7.94 1.64 18.98
CA ASP A 36 7.79 3.09 18.93
C ASP A 36 7.47 3.50 17.48
N ILE A 37 6.63 4.51 17.30
CA ILE A 37 6.32 5.13 16.00
C ILE A 37 6.65 6.61 16.09
N LEU A 38 7.55 7.08 15.23
CA LEU A 38 7.93 8.48 15.11
C LEU A 38 7.28 9.10 13.87
N LEU A 39 6.43 10.10 14.08
CA LEU A 39 5.74 10.85 13.04
C LEU A 39 6.42 12.20 12.81
N LEU A 40 6.81 12.50 11.57
CA LEU A 40 7.44 13.76 11.19
C LEU A 40 6.44 14.90 10.99
N SER A 41 5.14 14.64 11.15
CA SER A 41 4.08 15.66 11.13
C SER A 41 2.92 15.28 12.05
N ASN A 42 2.08 16.25 12.39
CA ASN A 42 0.83 16.05 13.15
C ASN A 42 -0.37 15.69 12.24
N LYS A 43 -0.10 15.17 11.03
CA LYS A 43 -1.15 14.67 10.15
C LYS A 43 -1.45 13.23 10.49
N PHE A 44 -2.62 12.98 11.03
CA PHE A 44 -3.04 11.62 11.38
C PHE A 44 -4.55 11.43 11.15
N ASN A 45 -4.95 10.18 11.07
CA ASN A 45 -6.32 9.73 11.15
C ASN A 45 -6.59 9.26 12.59
N ASP A 46 -7.66 9.75 13.20
CA ASP A 46 -7.96 9.49 14.61
C ASP A 46 -8.14 8.00 14.90
N GLN A 47 -8.76 7.25 14.00
CA GLN A 47 -9.00 5.83 14.15
C GLN A 47 -7.69 5.03 14.13
N LEU A 48 -6.79 5.30 13.14
CA LEU A 48 -5.48 4.66 13.07
C LEU A 48 -4.62 5.01 14.29
N LEU A 49 -4.66 6.27 14.74
CA LEU A 49 -3.92 6.70 15.91
C LEU A 49 -4.43 5.99 17.18
N ALA A 50 -5.75 5.92 17.37
CA ALA A 50 -6.35 5.21 18.50
C ALA A 50 -5.96 3.73 18.49
N GLU A 51 -6.04 3.07 17.31
CA GLU A 51 -5.69 1.65 17.15
C GLU A 51 -4.22 1.39 17.49
N VAL A 52 -3.30 2.16 16.92
CA VAL A 52 -1.86 1.92 17.09
C VAL A 52 -1.37 2.30 18.48
N SER A 53 -1.99 3.26 19.14
CA SER A 53 -1.64 3.68 20.51
C SER A 53 -1.92 2.61 21.56
N LEU A 54 -2.70 1.59 21.24
CA LEU A 54 -2.91 0.43 22.11
C LEU A 54 -1.69 -0.53 22.17
N CYS A 55 -0.81 -0.46 21.19
CA CYS A 55 0.28 -1.42 21.03
C CYS A 55 1.66 -0.77 20.77
N ALA A 56 1.71 0.52 20.51
CA ALA A 56 2.94 1.26 20.26
C ALA A 56 2.94 2.62 20.95
N ASN A 57 4.13 3.12 21.29
CA ASN A 57 4.29 4.49 21.76
C ASN A 57 4.46 5.42 20.55
N VAL A 58 3.53 6.34 20.34
CA VAL A 58 3.54 7.28 19.21
C VAL A 58 4.16 8.59 19.62
N VAL A 59 5.23 8.99 18.95
CA VAL A 59 5.96 10.23 19.17
C VAL A 59 5.75 11.17 17.99
N PHE A 60 5.24 12.36 18.27
CA PHE A 60 5.10 13.40 17.25
C PHE A 60 6.33 14.32 17.26
N PHE A 61 6.93 14.45 16.09
CA PHE A 61 8.08 15.33 15.88
C PHE A 61 7.73 16.39 14.83
N GLU A 62 6.86 17.33 15.21
CA GLU A 62 6.55 18.48 14.36
C GLU A 62 7.09 19.76 15.00
N LYS A 63 8.01 20.42 14.29
CA LYS A 63 8.57 21.73 14.67
C LYS A 63 8.07 22.86 13.79
N PHE A 64 7.61 22.55 12.58
CA PHE A 64 7.08 23.50 11.61
C PHE A 64 5.71 23.04 11.09
N SER A 65 4.63 23.58 11.63
CA SER A 65 3.24 23.22 11.26
C SER A 65 2.62 24.13 10.19
N PHE A 66 3.16 25.32 9.98
CA PHE A 66 2.51 26.41 9.24
C PHE A 66 2.69 26.38 7.72
N LEU A 67 3.55 25.52 7.18
CA LEU A 67 3.86 25.48 5.75
C LEU A 67 3.37 24.18 5.11
N GLY A 68 2.23 23.70 5.10
CA GLY A 68 1.74 22.51 4.36
C GLY A 68 2.75 21.40 3.96
N ALA A 69 4.05 21.71 4.06
CA ALA A 69 5.25 20.90 3.79
C ALA A 69 5.95 20.44 5.07
N SER A 70 5.23 20.39 6.19
CA SER A 70 5.81 20.21 7.53
C SER A 70 6.70 18.97 7.66
N SER A 71 6.30 17.82 7.13
CA SER A 71 7.10 16.59 7.19
C SER A 71 8.43 16.69 6.45
N TRP A 72 8.49 17.41 5.34
CA TRP A 72 9.72 17.63 4.59
C TRP A 72 10.72 18.46 5.37
N LEU A 73 10.28 19.58 5.96
CA LEU A 73 11.15 20.43 6.77
C LEU A 73 11.60 19.71 8.04
N ASN A 74 10.68 19.00 8.69
CA ASN A 74 11.00 18.27 9.91
C ASN A 74 12.04 17.17 9.67
N ALA A 75 12.13 16.61 8.46
CA ALA A 75 13.17 15.64 8.12
C ALA A 75 14.59 16.20 8.24
N PHE A 76 14.76 17.52 8.20
CA PHE A 76 16.06 18.18 8.34
C PHE A 76 16.37 18.68 9.76
N ILE A 77 15.42 18.64 10.68
CA ILE A 77 15.61 19.18 12.03
C ILE A 77 16.35 18.16 12.92
N PRO A 78 17.27 18.62 13.79
CA PRO A 78 17.86 17.75 14.80
C PRO A 78 16.80 17.18 15.76
N PHE A 79 16.83 15.88 15.92
CA PHE A 79 15.97 15.18 16.88
C PHE A 79 16.67 15.15 18.23
N ASN A 80 16.19 15.91 19.19
CA ASN A 80 16.75 16.02 20.54
C ASN A 80 15.80 15.35 21.53
N SER A 81 15.82 14.04 21.59
CA SER A 81 15.08 13.25 22.60
C SER A 81 16.05 12.35 23.36
N GLN A 82 15.59 11.83 24.52
CA GLN A 82 16.38 10.83 25.25
C GLN A 82 16.63 9.62 24.35
N VAL A 83 17.90 9.24 24.27
CA VAL A 83 18.39 8.21 23.37
C VAL A 83 17.91 6.84 23.86
N LYS A 84 16.88 6.28 23.20
CA LYS A 84 16.62 4.86 23.25
C LYS A 84 17.50 4.17 22.21
N GLU A 85 18.01 2.99 22.51
CA GLU A 85 18.65 2.12 21.52
C GLU A 85 17.63 1.16 20.96
N TYR A 86 17.52 1.09 19.63
CA TYR A 86 16.60 0.20 18.92
C TYR A 86 17.36 -0.99 18.33
N ASP A 87 16.73 -2.15 18.32
CA ASP A 87 17.25 -3.30 17.59
C ASP A 87 17.05 -3.10 16.08
N ILE A 88 15.88 -2.59 15.69
CA ILE A 88 15.51 -2.33 14.30
C ILE A 88 14.91 -0.93 14.17
N VAL A 89 15.39 -0.14 13.21
CA VAL A 89 14.71 1.06 12.72
C VAL A 89 14.16 0.76 11.33
N HIS A 90 12.88 0.95 11.12
CA HIS A 90 12.23 0.84 9.83
C HIS A 90 11.76 2.20 9.33
N VAL A 91 12.20 2.58 8.14
CA VAL A 91 11.81 3.80 7.45
C VAL A 91 10.94 3.46 6.26
N VAL A 92 9.87 4.23 5.99
CA VAL A 92 8.85 3.87 4.99
C VAL A 92 9.03 4.55 3.62
N ASP A 93 10.07 5.38 3.50
CA ASP A 93 10.40 6.11 2.26
C ASP A 93 11.80 6.73 2.34
N LEU A 94 12.23 7.38 1.25
CA LEU A 94 13.54 8.01 1.20
C LEU A 94 13.63 9.28 2.06
N LEU A 95 12.52 9.97 2.33
CA LEU A 95 12.53 11.14 3.21
C LEU A 95 12.84 10.74 4.65
N THR A 96 12.17 9.70 5.14
CA THR A 96 12.39 9.15 6.48
C THR A 96 13.77 8.49 6.61
N LEU A 97 14.31 7.92 5.51
CA LEU A 97 15.71 7.50 5.44
C LEU A 97 16.66 8.69 5.65
N GLY A 98 16.40 9.81 4.99
CA GLY A 98 17.18 11.05 5.15
C GLY A 98 17.13 11.58 6.58
N PHE A 99 15.96 11.53 7.22
CA PHE A 99 15.82 11.90 8.63
C PHE A 99 16.69 11.04 9.54
N ILE A 100 16.65 9.72 9.39
CA ILE A 100 17.50 8.81 10.18
C ILE A 100 18.97 9.06 9.90
N TYR A 101 19.37 9.23 8.64
CA TYR A 101 20.75 9.57 8.30
C TYR A 101 21.24 10.86 9.02
N LEU A 102 20.42 11.92 9.00
CA LEU A 102 20.77 13.21 9.59
C LEU A 102 20.72 13.21 11.13
N ASN A 103 20.09 12.24 11.74
CA ASN A 103 19.93 12.09 13.19
C ASN A 103 20.57 10.80 13.76
N ARG A 104 21.47 10.16 12.99
CA ARG A 104 22.12 8.90 13.35
C ARG A 104 22.97 8.94 14.62
N ASP A 105 23.42 10.13 15.02
CA ASP A 105 24.19 10.31 16.24
C ASP A 105 23.29 10.40 17.49
N THR A 106 21.99 10.69 17.28
CA THR A 106 20.98 10.83 18.33
C THR A 106 20.10 9.58 18.44
N ILE A 107 19.68 9.02 17.29
CA ILE A 107 18.86 7.80 17.24
C ILE A 107 19.81 6.61 17.04
N ARG A 108 20.05 5.86 18.13
CA ARG A 108 20.94 4.69 18.10
C ARG A 108 20.16 3.45 17.69
N PHE A 109 20.75 2.64 16.80
CA PHE A 109 20.14 1.38 16.36
C PHE A 109 21.21 0.37 15.90
N LYS A 110 20.83 -0.91 15.97
CA LYS A 110 21.68 -2.03 15.52
C LYS A 110 21.52 -2.29 14.03
N ALA A 111 20.27 -2.17 13.52
CA ALA A 111 19.92 -2.48 12.15
C ALA A 111 18.92 -1.47 11.57
N LEU A 112 18.98 -1.27 10.25
CA LEU A 112 18.07 -0.43 9.49
C LEU A 112 17.35 -1.27 8.43
N SER A 113 16.06 -1.05 8.24
CA SER A 113 15.31 -1.49 7.08
C SER A 113 14.61 -0.33 6.39
N ILE A 114 14.47 -0.40 5.09
CA ILE A 114 13.91 0.65 4.23
C ILE A 114 12.68 0.06 3.52
N GLY A 115 11.50 0.64 3.71
CA GLY A 115 10.32 0.26 2.96
C GLY A 115 10.20 1.06 1.67
N ILE A 116 10.02 0.39 0.53
CA ILE A 116 9.65 1.01 -0.74
C ILE A 116 8.32 0.38 -1.17
N TYR A 117 7.23 1.05 -0.84
CA TYR A 117 5.88 0.50 -0.95
C TYR A 117 5.10 0.97 -2.18
N HIS A 118 5.69 1.82 -3.00
CA HIS A 118 5.06 2.35 -4.20
C HIS A 118 6.03 2.34 -5.38
N SER A 119 5.54 1.90 -6.55
CA SER A 119 6.34 1.81 -7.78
C SER A 119 6.94 3.14 -8.22
N LEU A 120 6.25 4.26 -7.95
CA LEU A 120 6.72 5.61 -8.29
C LEU A 120 7.68 6.21 -7.26
N GLU A 121 7.91 5.56 -6.11
CA GLU A 121 8.76 6.14 -5.05
C GLU A 121 10.14 6.55 -5.60
N LEU A 122 10.82 5.66 -6.29
CA LEU A 122 12.14 5.96 -6.85
C LEU A 122 12.08 6.97 -8.01
N VAL A 123 10.98 7.02 -8.77
CA VAL A 123 10.76 7.99 -9.86
C VAL A 123 10.68 9.41 -9.30
N TRP A 124 9.96 9.61 -8.22
CA TRP A 124 9.82 10.93 -7.59
C TRP A 124 11.14 11.53 -7.13
N TRP A 125 12.15 10.69 -6.85
CA TRP A 125 13.47 11.12 -6.38
C TRP A 125 14.48 11.30 -7.51
N GLU A 126 14.14 11.01 -8.77
CA GLU A 126 15.05 11.13 -9.92
C GLU A 126 15.38 12.57 -10.32
N ASP A 127 14.67 13.56 -9.81
CA ASP A 127 15.00 14.97 -10.05
C ASP A 127 16.34 15.35 -9.40
N LYS A 128 17.41 15.19 -10.19
CA LYS A 128 18.78 15.48 -9.77
C LYS A 128 19.09 16.97 -9.62
N SER A 129 18.20 17.86 -10.05
CA SER A 129 18.37 19.31 -9.94
C SER A 129 18.34 19.80 -8.48
N ILE A 130 17.70 19.05 -7.59
CA ILE A 130 17.60 19.34 -6.16
C ILE A 130 18.67 18.54 -5.41
N TYR A 131 19.62 19.25 -4.77
CA TYR A 131 20.74 18.65 -4.05
C TYR A 131 20.30 17.52 -3.09
N PHE A 132 19.28 17.79 -2.28
CA PHE A 132 18.81 16.81 -1.29
C PHE A 132 18.26 15.53 -1.95
N ARG A 133 17.45 15.65 -2.99
CA ARG A 133 16.90 14.49 -3.72
C ARG A 133 18.03 13.63 -4.28
N ARG A 134 18.98 14.26 -4.95
CA ARG A 134 20.15 13.56 -5.50
C ARG A 134 20.91 12.81 -4.42
N LYS A 135 21.15 13.44 -3.26
CA LYS A 135 21.90 12.85 -2.17
C LYS A 135 21.13 11.71 -1.48
N LEU A 136 19.82 11.81 -1.35
CA LEU A 136 19.01 10.71 -0.83
C LEU A 136 18.99 9.50 -1.76
N LEU A 137 18.87 9.72 -3.06
CA LEU A 137 18.92 8.64 -4.03
C LEU A 137 20.31 7.96 -4.03
N GLU A 138 21.38 8.74 -3.88
CA GLU A 138 22.74 8.22 -3.73
C GLU A 138 22.86 7.39 -2.44
N LEU A 139 22.38 7.90 -1.31
CA LEU A 139 22.33 7.17 -0.04
C LEU A 139 21.56 5.87 -0.16
N TYR A 140 20.38 5.90 -0.79
CA TYR A 140 19.56 4.73 -1.03
C TYR A 140 20.29 3.66 -1.85
N LYS A 141 20.98 4.05 -2.95
CA LYS A 141 21.74 3.12 -3.79
C LYS A 141 22.81 2.33 -3.02
N HIS A 142 23.43 2.96 -2.02
CA HIS A 142 24.40 2.29 -1.16
C HIS A 142 23.75 1.36 -0.10
N ASN A 143 22.42 1.43 0.04
CA ASN A 143 21.68 0.69 1.07
C ASN A 143 20.50 -0.12 0.48
N VAL A 144 20.47 -0.34 -0.82
CA VAL A 144 19.34 -0.99 -1.49
C VAL A 144 19.08 -2.40 -0.97
N SER A 145 20.11 -3.13 -0.54
CA SER A 145 19.99 -4.47 0.08
C SER A 145 19.28 -4.47 1.44
N LEU A 146 19.06 -3.30 2.05
CA LEU A 146 18.28 -3.14 3.28
C LEU A 146 16.80 -2.89 3.00
N THR A 147 16.40 -2.89 1.73
CA THR A 147 15.05 -2.56 1.32
C THR A 147 14.13 -3.76 1.41
N LEU A 148 12.92 -3.50 1.93
CA LEU A 148 11.79 -4.39 1.88
C LEU A 148 10.85 -3.91 0.78
N PHE A 149 10.58 -4.78 -0.20
CA PHE A 149 9.66 -4.52 -1.28
C PHE A 149 8.38 -5.31 -1.06
N PRO A 150 7.20 -4.74 -1.31
CA PRO A 150 5.92 -5.43 -1.11
C PRO A 150 5.69 -6.55 -2.14
N ASN A 151 6.42 -6.52 -3.26
CA ASN A 151 6.32 -7.49 -4.33
C ASN A 151 7.55 -7.47 -5.27
N GLU A 152 7.61 -8.46 -6.14
CA GLU A 152 8.73 -8.67 -7.07
C GLU A 152 8.80 -7.58 -8.15
N SER A 153 7.64 -7.04 -8.59
CA SER A 153 7.60 -6.01 -9.63
C SER A 153 8.28 -4.73 -9.16
N ILE A 154 8.03 -4.28 -7.94
CA ILE A 154 8.67 -3.09 -7.37
C ILE A 154 10.15 -3.38 -7.09
N ALA A 155 10.52 -4.58 -6.63
CA ALA A 155 11.90 -5.00 -6.47
C ALA A 155 12.65 -4.98 -7.80
N GLN A 156 12.05 -5.49 -8.88
CA GLN A 156 12.63 -5.48 -10.22
C GLN A 156 12.84 -4.05 -10.76
N MET A 157 11.87 -3.15 -10.50
CA MET A 157 12.03 -1.74 -10.86
C MET A 157 13.20 -1.09 -10.11
N ALA A 158 13.38 -1.41 -8.83
CA ALA A 158 14.50 -0.92 -8.04
C ALA A 158 15.83 -1.50 -8.53
N SER A 159 15.89 -2.80 -8.84
CA SER A 159 17.05 -3.46 -9.45
C SER A 159 17.47 -2.73 -10.73
N ASN A 160 16.55 -2.52 -11.66
CA ASN A 160 16.82 -1.84 -12.93
C ASN A 160 17.35 -0.41 -12.75
N ARG A 161 16.95 0.30 -11.69
CA ARG A 161 17.35 1.69 -11.42
C ARG A 161 18.64 1.83 -10.62
N THR A 162 18.93 0.85 -9.78
CA THR A 162 20.10 0.89 -8.89
C THR A 162 21.27 0.04 -9.39
N GLY A 163 21.00 -0.92 -10.26
CA GLY A 163 21.96 -1.93 -10.69
C GLY A 163 22.16 -3.07 -9.68
N ALA A 164 21.35 -3.12 -8.62
CA ALA A 164 21.41 -4.20 -7.63
C ALA A 164 20.89 -5.51 -8.23
N SER A 165 21.49 -6.64 -7.83
CA SER A 165 21.00 -7.96 -8.24
C SER A 165 19.68 -8.28 -7.51
N MET A 166 18.72 -8.92 -8.20
CA MET A 166 17.46 -9.34 -7.59
C MET A 166 17.63 -10.29 -6.41
N CYS A 167 18.66 -11.13 -6.42
CA CYS A 167 18.95 -12.05 -5.30
C CYS A 167 19.41 -11.35 -4.02
N ASP A 168 19.80 -10.08 -4.10
CA ASP A 168 20.19 -9.26 -2.95
C ASP A 168 19.03 -8.42 -2.39
N LEU A 169 17.82 -8.52 -3.01
CA LEU A 169 16.66 -7.73 -2.63
C LEU A 169 15.66 -8.58 -1.84
N ASN A 170 15.06 -7.97 -0.81
CA ASN A 170 14.10 -8.66 0.04
C ASN A 170 12.68 -8.30 -0.38
N VAL A 171 11.89 -9.31 -0.71
CA VAL A 171 10.44 -9.17 -0.92
C VAL A 171 9.73 -9.60 0.35
N LEU A 172 8.91 -8.70 0.89
CA LEU A 172 8.08 -8.95 2.06
C LEU A 172 6.68 -8.38 1.76
N PRO A 173 5.67 -9.24 1.55
CA PRO A 173 4.33 -8.78 1.17
C PRO A 173 3.67 -7.94 2.27
N LEU A 174 2.77 -7.06 1.85
CA LEU A 174 1.93 -6.30 2.79
C LEU A 174 0.93 -7.27 3.44
N GLY A 175 1.18 -7.63 4.68
CA GLY A 175 0.35 -8.57 5.43
C GLY A 175 -1.05 -8.03 5.73
N VAL A 176 -2.01 -8.95 5.72
CA VAL A 176 -3.42 -8.69 6.05
C VAL A 176 -3.85 -9.60 7.19
N ASP A 177 -4.68 -9.09 8.10
CA ASP A 177 -5.29 -9.90 9.17
C ASP A 177 -6.42 -10.76 8.60
N LEU A 178 -6.07 -11.98 8.24
CA LEU A 178 -7.00 -12.92 7.61
C LEU A 178 -8.07 -13.46 8.58
N SER A 179 -7.83 -13.41 9.89
CA SER A 179 -8.75 -13.95 10.90
C SER A 179 -10.12 -13.25 10.90
N ARG A 180 -10.15 -12.00 10.48
CA ARG A 180 -11.35 -11.17 10.41
C ARG A 180 -12.39 -11.68 9.41
N TYR A 181 -11.97 -12.45 8.41
CA TYR A 181 -12.79 -12.88 7.26
C TYR A 181 -13.13 -14.36 7.30
N SER A 182 -12.72 -15.07 8.33
CA SER A 182 -12.87 -16.53 8.43
C SER A 182 -14.33 -17.02 8.42
N TRP A 183 -15.27 -16.19 8.88
CA TRP A 183 -16.70 -16.51 8.93
C TRP A 183 -17.49 -16.10 7.67
N CYS A 184 -16.86 -15.32 6.77
CA CYS A 184 -17.53 -14.91 5.54
C CYS A 184 -17.78 -16.12 4.64
N THR A 185 -18.93 -16.09 3.95
CA THR A 185 -19.34 -17.14 3.01
C THR A 185 -19.63 -16.52 1.64
N PRO A 186 -18.93 -16.91 0.57
CA PRO A 186 -19.28 -16.48 -0.78
C PRO A 186 -20.61 -17.13 -1.21
N SER A 187 -21.33 -16.48 -2.10
CA SER A 187 -22.63 -16.99 -2.56
C SER A 187 -22.70 -17.04 -4.08
N ILE A 188 -22.79 -18.25 -4.65
CA ILE A 188 -22.95 -18.45 -6.09
C ILE A 188 -24.30 -17.94 -6.60
N THR A 189 -25.32 -17.92 -5.74
CA THR A 189 -26.67 -17.45 -6.11
C THR A 189 -26.81 -15.94 -5.98
N SER A 190 -25.90 -15.29 -5.27
CA SER A 190 -25.85 -13.83 -5.17
C SER A 190 -25.62 -13.18 -6.54
N LYS A 191 -26.18 -11.99 -6.72
CA LYS A 191 -25.95 -11.17 -7.91
C LYS A 191 -25.13 -9.92 -7.61
N ARG A 192 -24.47 -9.90 -6.44
CA ARG A 192 -23.66 -8.77 -5.97
C ARG A 192 -22.23 -8.86 -6.48
N ILE A 193 -21.86 -7.90 -7.30
CA ILE A 193 -20.46 -7.61 -7.65
C ILE A 193 -20.02 -6.46 -6.73
N VAL A 194 -18.92 -6.61 -6.02
CA VAL A 194 -18.45 -5.62 -5.04
C VAL A 194 -17.07 -5.09 -5.42
N SER A 195 -16.90 -3.78 -5.24
CA SER A 195 -15.61 -3.10 -5.27
C SER A 195 -15.49 -2.16 -4.08
N VAL A 196 -14.30 -2.12 -3.46
CA VAL A 196 -14.01 -1.26 -2.31
C VAL A 196 -12.70 -0.53 -2.53
N GLY A 197 -12.69 0.79 -2.31
CA GLY A 197 -11.48 1.59 -2.37
C GLY A 197 -11.71 3.05 -2.77
N ARG A 198 -10.64 3.85 -2.75
CA ARG A 198 -10.70 5.25 -3.17
C ARG A 198 -11.07 5.35 -4.66
N LEU A 199 -11.97 6.28 -5.00
CA LEU A 199 -12.40 6.53 -6.37
C LEU A 199 -11.48 7.57 -7.02
N VAL A 200 -10.33 7.09 -7.53
CA VAL A 200 -9.26 7.88 -8.13
C VAL A 200 -9.02 7.45 -9.58
N ASP A 201 -8.40 8.31 -10.37
CA ASP A 201 -8.22 8.16 -11.81
C ASP A 201 -7.47 6.90 -12.24
N PHE A 202 -6.46 6.51 -11.48
CA PHE A 202 -5.68 5.32 -11.80
C PHE A 202 -6.39 3.99 -11.46
N LYS A 203 -7.43 3.98 -10.61
CA LYS A 203 -8.28 2.81 -10.34
C LYS A 203 -9.36 2.66 -11.39
N ILE A 204 -8.94 2.57 -12.63
CA ILE A 204 -9.80 2.64 -13.83
C ILE A 204 -10.73 1.42 -14.00
N TYR A 205 -10.47 0.32 -13.32
CA TYR A 205 -11.29 -0.90 -13.42
C TYR A 205 -12.78 -0.67 -13.07
N ASN A 206 -13.12 0.29 -12.20
CA ASN A 206 -14.51 0.66 -11.95
C ASN A 206 -15.22 1.17 -13.23
N ARG A 207 -14.49 1.97 -14.05
CA ARG A 207 -15.01 2.43 -15.34
C ARG A 207 -15.24 1.28 -16.30
N HIS A 208 -14.33 0.30 -16.30
CA HIS A 208 -14.43 -0.87 -17.17
C HIS A 208 -15.63 -1.74 -16.82
N VAL A 209 -15.85 -2.02 -15.52
CA VAL A 209 -17.03 -2.79 -15.07
C VAL A 209 -18.32 -2.05 -15.43
N ILE A 210 -18.42 -0.75 -15.14
CA ILE A 210 -19.61 0.05 -15.47
C ILE A 210 -19.90 0.02 -16.98
N SER A 211 -18.88 0.17 -17.83
CA SER A 211 -19.07 0.16 -19.29
C SER A 211 -19.45 -1.21 -19.86
N GLN A 212 -19.19 -2.29 -19.13
CA GLN A 212 -19.51 -3.66 -19.52
C GLN A 212 -20.71 -4.24 -18.75
N LEU A 213 -21.30 -3.50 -17.82
CA LEU A 213 -22.33 -4.02 -16.92
C LEU A 213 -23.58 -4.51 -17.65
N ASP A 214 -23.99 -3.83 -18.73
CA ASP A 214 -25.10 -4.31 -19.57
C ASP A 214 -24.83 -5.69 -20.19
N SER A 215 -23.58 -5.94 -20.60
CA SER A 215 -23.15 -7.26 -21.10
C SER A 215 -23.05 -8.30 -19.98
N ILE A 216 -22.53 -7.92 -18.81
CA ILE A 216 -22.48 -8.80 -17.62
C ILE A 216 -23.90 -9.20 -17.20
N ARG A 217 -24.87 -8.29 -17.28
CA ARG A 217 -26.27 -8.55 -16.93
C ARG A 217 -26.97 -9.54 -17.85
N LYS A 218 -26.45 -9.83 -19.04
CA LYS A 218 -26.95 -10.92 -19.90
C LYS A 218 -26.77 -12.31 -19.28
N PHE A 219 -25.84 -12.44 -18.33
CA PHE A 219 -25.60 -13.69 -17.57
C PHE A 219 -26.46 -13.79 -16.31
N GLY A 220 -27.23 -12.76 -15.95
CA GLY A 220 -28.12 -12.71 -14.79
C GLY A 220 -28.28 -11.29 -14.26
N ASP A 221 -29.15 -11.11 -13.28
CA ASP A 221 -29.51 -9.79 -12.73
C ASP A 221 -28.41 -9.21 -11.82
N PHE A 222 -27.18 -9.16 -12.32
CA PHE A 222 -26.05 -8.64 -11.59
C PHE A 222 -26.16 -7.13 -11.33
N GLU A 223 -25.75 -6.74 -10.11
CA GLU A 223 -25.66 -5.35 -9.67
C GLU A 223 -24.26 -5.06 -9.13
N TYR A 224 -23.79 -3.83 -9.36
CA TYR A 224 -22.44 -3.43 -8.99
C TYR A 224 -22.44 -2.45 -7.82
N TYR A 225 -21.91 -2.87 -6.70
CA TYR A 225 -21.82 -2.13 -5.45
C TYR A 225 -20.41 -1.56 -5.27
N ILE A 226 -20.28 -0.23 -5.31
CA ILE A 226 -19.02 0.49 -5.21
C ILE A 226 -18.95 1.20 -3.87
N TYR A 227 -18.05 0.75 -3.01
CA TYR A 227 -17.78 1.34 -1.70
C TYR A 227 -16.53 2.21 -1.73
N GLY A 228 -16.66 3.44 -1.31
CA GLY A 228 -15.56 4.41 -1.23
C GLY A 228 -15.95 5.80 -1.73
N GLU A 229 -15.01 6.73 -1.57
CA GLU A 229 -15.12 8.11 -2.01
C GLU A 229 -13.91 8.53 -2.82
N GLY A 230 -14.05 9.62 -3.57
CA GLY A 230 -12.95 10.20 -4.33
C GLY A 230 -13.39 11.07 -5.50
N PRO A 231 -12.45 11.78 -6.14
CA PRO A 231 -12.75 12.75 -7.20
C PRO A 231 -13.45 12.14 -8.42
N GLU A 232 -13.29 10.83 -8.66
CA GLU A 232 -13.88 10.15 -9.80
C GLU A 232 -15.35 9.75 -9.61
N LYS A 233 -15.96 9.89 -8.42
CA LYS A 233 -17.34 9.49 -8.15
C LYS A 233 -18.34 10.07 -9.17
N ASN A 234 -18.32 11.39 -9.35
CA ASN A 234 -19.23 12.06 -10.28
C ASN A 234 -19.03 11.60 -11.75
N SER A 235 -17.78 11.32 -12.12
CA SER A 235 -17.43 10.82 -13.46
C SER A 235 -17.97 9.41 -13.68
N LEU A 236 -17.87 8.53 -12.67
CA LEU A 236 -18.40 7.17 -12.70
C LEU A 236 -19.94 7.16 -12.74
N GLN A 237 -20.61 8.04 -12.00
CA GLN A 237 -22.07 8.19 -12.05
C GLN A 237 -22.56 8.63 -13.44
N LYS A 238 -21.88 9.61 -14.04
CA LYS A 238 -22.19 10.03 -15.42
C LYS A 238 -21.97 8.90 -16.43
N LEU A 239 -20.91 8.10 -16.22
CA LEU A 239 -20.64 6.94 -17.07
C LEU A 239 -21.75 5.88 -16.96
N ALA A 240 -22.22 5.57 -15.75
CA ALA A 240 -23.33 4.64 -15.53
C ALA A 240 -24.63 5.11 -16.21
N ALA A 241 -24.93 6.41 -16.13
CA ALA A 241 -26.07 7.01 -16.83
C ALA A 241 -25.90 6.92 -18.36
N LYS A 242 -24.69 7.22 -18.87
CA LYS A 242 -24.39 7.13 -20.31
C LYS A 242 -24.60 5.72 -20.88
N HIS A 243 -24.27 4.69 -20.12
CA HIS A 243 -24.42 3.28 -20.49
C HIS A 243 -25.82 2.73 -20.14
N GLY A 244 -26.75 3.52 -19.57
CA GLY A 244 -28.07 3.10 -19.19
C GLY A 244 -28.14 2.13 -17.99
N VAL A 245 -27.05 1.97 -17.28
CA VAL A 245 -26.91 0.99 -16.16
C VAL A 245 -26.98 1.64 -14.77
N HIS A 246 -27.37 2.91 -14.69
CA HIS A 246 -27.37 3.68 -13.43
C HIS A 246 -28.25 3.08 -12.33
N ASN A 247 -29.32 2.34 -12.69
CA ASN A 247 -30.17 1.64 -11.72
C ASN A 247 -29.52 0.39 -11.11
N TYR A 248 -28.42 -0.07 -11.67
CA TYR A 248 -27.71 -1.30 -11.30
C TYR A 248 -26.30 -1.04 -10.75
N VAL A 249 -25.92 0.25 -10.63
CA VAL A 249 -24.65 0.67 -10.05
C VAL A 249 -24.92 1.47 -8.78
N HIS A 250 -24.52 0.93 -7.64
CA HIS A 250 -24.79 1.49 -6.33
C HIS A 250 -23.53 2.11 -5.74
N PHE A 251 -23.51 3.44 -5.55
CA PHE A 251 -22.43 4.16 -4.91
C PHE A 251 -22.71 4.28 -3.41
N MET A 252 -22.14 3.37 -2.63
CA MET A 252 -22.45 3.17 -1.22
C MET A 252 -21.74 4.16 -0.27
N GLY A 253 -20.75 4.92 -0.78
CA GLY A 253 -19.95 5.83 0.03
C GLY A 253 -18.81 5.14 0.78
N PRO A 254 -18.12 5.88 1.66
CA PRO A 254 -17.01 5.33 2.47
C PRO A 254 -17.54 4.35 3.51
N ILE A 255 -16.71 3.39 3.89
CA ILE A 255 -17.04 2.39 4.90
C ILE A 255 -16.05 2.47 6.07
N ASP A 256 -16.50 2.08 7.24
CA ASP A 256 -15.60 1.71 8.32
C ASP A 256 -14.89 0.39 7.94
N TYR A 257 -13.60 0.32 8.19
CA TYR A 257 -12.83 -0.89 7.93
C TYR A 257 -13.38 -2.12 8.69
N ASN A 258 -14.00 -1.89 9.85
CA ASN A 258 -14.61 -2.94 10.65
C ASN A 258 -15.87 -3.55 10.00
N ASP A 259 -16.52 -2.82 9.10
CA ASP A 259 -17.72 -3.29 8.39
C ASP A 259 -17.38 -4.09 7.12
N LEU A 260 -16.11 -4.09 6.69
CA LEU A 260 -15.70 -4.77 5.46
C LEU A 260 -16.07 -6.26 5.42
N PRO A 261 -15.92 -7.06 6.50
CA PRO A 261 -16.38 -8.46 6.49
C PRO A 261 -17.88 -8.60 6.21
N ASN A 262 -18.73 -7.72 6.76
CA ASN A 262 -20.18 -7.74 6.52
C ASN A 262 -20.51 -7.43 5.05
N ILE A 263 -19.77 -6.49 4.45
CA ILE A 263 -19.93 -6.12 3.05
C ILE A 263 -19.55 -7.27 2.10
N LEU A 264 -18.47 -7.97 2.45
CA LEU A 264 -17.95 -9.08 1.67
C LEU A 264 -18.80 -10.34 1.82
N ASN A 265 -19.48 -10.52 2.95
CA ASN A 265 -20.34 -11.69 3.14
C ASN A 265 -21.44 -11.77 2.08
N GLU A 266 -21.74 -12.99 1.61
CA GLU A 266 -22.74 -13.25 0.56
C GLU A 266 -22.49 -12.50 -0.77
N THR A 267 -21.24 -12.15 -1.06
CA THR A 267 -20.85 -11.54 -2.33
C THR A 267 -20.55 -12.62 -3.37
N PHE A 268 -21.01 -12.46 -4.61
CA PHE A 268 -20.73 -13.36 -5.72
C PHE A 268 -19.29 -13.21 -6.20
N CYS A 269 -18.89 -11.96 -6.46
CA CYS A 269 -17.58 -11.66 -7.02
C CYS A 269 -17.09 -10.30 -6.53
N PHE A 270 -15.80 -10.22 -6.25
CA PHE A 270 -15.10 -8.96 -5.97
C PHE A 270 -14.26 -8.55 -7.18
N ILE A 271 -14.15 -7.25 -7.44
CA ILE A 271 -13.19 -6.71 -8.38
C ILE A 271 -12.48 -5.52 -7.76
N GLY A 272 -11.15 -5.52 -7.75
CA GLY A 272 -10.40 -4.45 -7.12
C GLY A 272 -8.89 -4.62 -7.17
N SER A 273 -8.21 -3.68 -6.53
CA SER A 273 -6.74 -3.65 -6.38
C SER A 273 -6.35 -3.33 -4.94
N GLY A 274 -5.06 -3.50 -4.61
CA GLY A 274 -4.54 -3.24 -3.28
C GLY A 274 -4.92 -4.30 -2.25
N THR A 275 -4.73 -4.02 -0.96
CA THR A 275 -4.93 -5.01 0.11
C THR A 275 -6.36 -5.52 0.23
N VAL A 276 -7.35 -4.74 -0.20
CA VAL A 276 -8.76 -5.16 -0.19
C VAL A 276 -9.02 -6.36 -1.11
N LEU A 277 -8.24 -6.51 -2.18
CA LEU A 277 -8.31 -7.70 -3.04
C LEU A 277 -7.92 -8.97 -2.27
N ILE A 278 -6.87 -8.87 -1.43
CA ILE A 278 -6.41 -9.96 -0.55
C ILE A 278 -7.49 -10.24 0.51
N GLU A 279 -8.06 -9.20 1.09
CA GLU A 279 -9.11 -9.27 2.11
C GLU A 279 -10.36 -9.95 1.57
N ALA A 280 -10.82 -9.60 0.37
CA ALA A 280 -11.94 -10.27 -0.31
C ALA A 280 -11.63 -11.74 -0.61
N SER A 281 -10.40 -12.02 -1.06
CA SER A 281 -9.94 -13.39 -1.31
C SER A 281 -9.87 -14.23 -0.03
N SER A 282 -9.46 -13.62 1.10
CA SER A 282 -9.45 -14.31 2.40
C SER A 282 -10.85 -14.63 2.91
N ALA A 283 -11.86 -13.84 2.53
CA ALA A 283 -13.27 -14.17 2.73
C ALA A 283 -13.76 -15.32 1.82
N GLY A 284 -12.92 -15.80 0.93
CA GLY A 284 -13.25 -16.86 -0.05
C GLY A 284 -14.02 -16.34 -1.27
N ILE A 285 -14.09 -15.05 -1.48
CA ILE A 285 -14.84 -14.49 -2.61
C ILE A 285 -13.97 -14.57 -3.86
N PRO A 286 -14.48 -15.16 -4.97
CA PRO A 286 -13.79 -15.07 -6.25
C PRO A 286 -13.50 -13.62 -6.61
N SER A 287 -12.20 -13.29 -6.68
CA SER A 287 -11.73 -11.91 -6.78
C SER A 287 -10.98 -11.70 -8.08
N ILE A 288 -11.52 -10.84 -8.94
CA ILE A 288 -10.92 -10.45 -10.21
C ILE A 288 -9.92 -9.32 -9.93
N VAL A 289 -8.72 -9.45 -10.47
CA VAL A 289 -7.67 -8.45 -10.33
C VAL A 289 -8.00 -7.20 -11.14
N GLY A 290 -8.23 -6.10 -10.44
CA GLY A 290 -8.42 -4.79 -11.05
C GLY A 290 -7.08 -4.15 -11.38
N ILE A 291 -6.66 -4.20 -12.64
CA ILE A 291 -5.39 -3.59 -13.08
C ILE A 291 -5.52 -2.07 -13.04
N GLU A 292 -4.57 -1.41 -12.39
CA GLU A 292 -4.50 0.05 -12.29
C GLU A 292 -3.94 0.67 -13.58
N SER A 293 -4.44 1.86 -13.94
CA SER A 293 -3.96 2.68 -15.08
C SER A 293 -4.06 2.06 -16.49
N ILE A 294 -4.71 0.91 -16.66
CA ILE A 294 -4.90 0.29 -17.99
C ILE A 294 -6.13 0.85 -18.68
N GLN A 295 -6.00 1.27 -19.95
CA GLN A 295 -7.12 1.87 -20.70
C GLN A 295 -8.08 0.85 -21.29
N THR A 296 -7.62 -0.39 -21.51
CA THR A 296 -8.48 -1.48 -22.01
C THR A 296 -9.16 -2.21 -20.85
N PRO A 297 -10.39 -2.73 -21.05
CA PRO A 297 -11.15 -3.41 -19.99
C PRO A 297 -10.65 -4.84 -19.74
N ASN A 298 -9.38 -4.95 -19.39
CA ASN A 298 -8.68 -6.22 -19.17
C ASN A 298 -8.36 -6.43 -17.70
N THR A 299 -8.20 -7.69 -17.35
CA THR A 299 -7.73 -8.20 -16.05
C THR A 299 -6.60 -9.22 -16.26
N CYS A 300 -5.85 -9.49 -15.20
CA CYS A 300 -4.92 -10.62 -15.16
C CYS A 300 -5.62 -11.96 -14.84
N GLY A 301 -6.94 -11.96 -14.67
CA GLY A 301 -7.72 -13.11 -14.21
C GLY A 301 -8.04 -13.03 -12.72
N PHE A 302 -8.09 -14.18 -12.09
CA PHE A 302 -8.43 -14.31 -10.67
C PHE A 302 -7.20 -14.19 -9.78
N PHE A 303 -7.39 -13.60 -8.59
CA PHE A 303 -6.30 -13.43 -7.63
C PHE A 303 -5.65 -14.77 -7.20
N SER A 304 -6.43 -15.84 -7.16
CA SER A 304 -5.92 -17.20 -6.88
C SER A 304 -4.89 -17.71 -7.89
N GLU A 305 -4.85 -17.13 -9.11
CA GLU A 305 -3.93 -17.51 -10.18
C GLU A 305 -2.66 -16.64 -10.21
N VAL A 306 -2.58 -15.63 -9.35
CA VAL A 306 -1.42 -14.73 -9.28
C VAL A 306 -0.22 -15.48 -8.71
N VAL A 307 0.90 -15.46 -9.43
CA VAL A 307 2.17 -16.02 -8.97
C VAL A 307 2.97 -14.95 -8.23
N GLY A 308 3.50 -15.29 -7.05
CA GLY A 308 4.20 -14.36 -6.18
C GLY A 308 3.29 -13.30 -5.59
N TYR A 309 3.83 -12.11 -5.33
CA TYR A 309 3.15 -11.02 -4.63
C TYR A 309 2.77 -9.84 -5.51
N SER A 310 3.05 -9.89 -6.82
CA SER A 310 2.75 -8.82 -7.77
C SER A 310 1.37 -9.01 -8.40
N TYR A 311 0.38 -8.28 -7.91
CA TYR A 311 -1.01 -8.37 -8.40
C TYR A 311 -1.61 -7.02 -8.85
N ASN A 312 -1.00 -5.89 -8.52
CA ASN A 312 -1.45 -4.56 -8.97
C ASN A 312 -0.64 -4.06 -10.17
N GLU A 313 0.60 -4.51 -10.28
CA GLU A 313 1.54 -4.09 -11.31
C GLU A 313 1.53 -5.05 -12.47
N MET A 314 1.56 -4.51 -13.68
CA MET A 314 1.68 -5.31 -14.89
C MET A 314 3.14 -5.62 -15.19
N SER A 315 3.45 -6.89 -15.41
CA SER A 315 4.64 -7.29 -16.14
C SER A 315 4.34 -7.46 -17.64
N ALA A 316 5.35 -7.39 -18.47
CA ALA A 316 5.22 -7.64 -19.92
C ALA A 316 4.75 -9.07 -20.22
N THR A 317 4.97 -10.00 -19.30
CA THR A 317 4.65 -11.43 -19.43
C THR A 317 3.29 -11.81 -18.84
N THR A 318 2.59 -10.89 -18.18
CA THR A 318 1.30 -11.18 -17.55
C THR A 318 0.22 -11.42 -18.61
N LYS A 319 -0.36 -12.62 -18.64
CA LYS A 319 -1.52 -12.94 -19.48
C LYS A 319 -2.67 -12.01 -19.11
N ARG A 320 -3.36 -11.50 -20.12
CA ARG A 320 -4.53 -10.64 -19.95
C ARG A 320 -5.71 -11.24 -20.68
N ILE A 321 -6.85 -11.14 -20.03
CA ILE A 321 -8.17 -11.48 -20.60
C ILE A 321 -9.09 -10.29 -20.44
N ALA A 322 -10.19 -10.22 -21.20
CA ALA A 322 -11.20 -9.20 -20.99
C ALA A 322 -11.93 -9.47 -19.65
N ILE A 323 -12.34 -8.42 -18.95
CA ILE A 323 -13.12 -8.55 -17.71
C ILE A 323 -14.40 -9.34 -17.96
N ILE A 324 -15.03 -9.12 -19.12
CA ILE A 324 -16.26 -9.86 -19.49
C ILE A 324 -16.01 -11.36 -19.66
N GLU A 325 -14.87 -11.78 -20.21
CA GLU A 325 -14.47 -13.19 -20.32
C GLU A 325 -14.29 -13.84 -18.95
N ALA A 326 -13.69 -13.12 -18.00
CA ALA A 326 -13.56 -13.61 -16.62
C ALA A 326 -14.95 -13.80 -15.95
N PHE A 327 -15.88 -12.89 -16.19
CA PHE A 327 -17.26 -13.03 -15.70
C PHE A 327 -18.00 -14.18 -16.37
N GLU A 328 -17.91 -14.32 -17.68
CA GLU A 328 -18.52 -15.41 -18.44
C GLU A 328 -18.03 -16.76 -17.91
N TRP A 329 -16.73 -16.90 -17.71
CA TRP A 329 -16.16 -18.11 -17.13
C TRP A 329 -16.69 -18.36 -15.70
N LEU A 330 -16.73 -17.32 -14.86
CA LEU A 330 -17.16 -17.43 -13.45
C LEU A 330 -18.64 -17.86 -13.33
N VAL A 331 -19.51 -17.32 -14.19
CA VAL A 331 -20.96 -17.64 -14.19
C VAL A 331 -21.24 -19.07 -14.71
N ALA A 332 -20.36 -19.59 -15.55
CA ALA A 332 -20.48 -20.94 -16.10
C ALA A 332 -20.05 -22.04 -15.11
N LEU A 333 -19.48 -21.69 -13.97
CA LEU A 333 -19.03 -22.67 -12.97
C LEU A 333 -20.23 -23.38 -12.32
N THR A 334 -20.06 -24.68 -12.07
CA THR A 334 -20.94 -25.41 -11.15
C THR A 334 -20.71 -24.94 -9.72
N GLU A 335 -21.62 -25.27 -8.82
CA GLU A 335 -21.49 -24.94 -7.40
C GLU A 335 -20.18 -25.49 -6.80
N ASP A 336 -19.84 -26.74 -7.08
CA ASP A 336 -18.58 -27.36 -6.60
C ASP A 336 -17.33 -26.63 -7.14
N GLN A 337 -17.33 -26.27 -8.42
CA GLN A 337 -16.25 -25.50 -9.05
C GLN A 337 -16.11 -24.11 -8.45
N TYR A 338 -17.22 -23.43 -8.18
CA TYR A 338 -17.23 -22.12 -7.54
C TYR A 338 -16.63 -22.19 -6.12
N PHE A 339 -17.03 -23.17 -5.31
CA PHE A 339 -16.45 -23.35 -3.98
C PHE A 339 -15.01 -23.86 -4.01
N GLN A 340 -14.60 -24.57 -5.04
CA GLN A 340 -13.19 -24.89 -5.27
C GLN A 340 -12.38 -23.63 -5.55
N LEU A 341 -12.86 -22.77 -6.44
CA LEU A 341 -12.24 -21.46 -6.70
C LEU A 341 -12.18 -20.60 -5.43
N SER A 342 -13.24 -20.61 -4.62
CA SER A 342 -13.26 -19.94 -3.32
C SER A 342 -12.14 -20.41 -2.39
N ARG A 343 -11.93 -21.71 -2.30
CA ARG A 343 -10.83 -22.28 -1.50
C ARG A 343 -9.46 -21.84 -2.02
N GLN A 344 -9.25 -21.87 -3.33
CA GLN A 344 -8.00 -21.40 -3.95
C GLN A 344 -7.71 -19.91 -3.64
N HIS A 345 -8.76 -19.06 -3.59
CA HIS A 345 -8.61 -17.66 -3.17
C HIS A 345 -8.17 -17.54 -1.71
N ARG A 346 -8.74 -18.33 -0.80
CA ARG A 346 -8.32 -18.35 0.61
C ARG A 346 -6.88 -18.84 0.76
N GLU A 347 -6.50 -19.89 0.03
CA GLU A 347 -5.14 -20.42 0.04
C GLU A 347 -4.14 -19.36 -0.44
N LYS A 348 -4.44 -18.70 -1.55
CA LYS A 348 -3.59 -17.61 -2.08
C LYS A 348 -3.51 -16.42 -1.11
N ALA A 349 -4.63 -16.02 -0.52
CA ALA A 349 -4.63 -14.97 0.50
C ALA A 349 -3.78 -15.35 1.72
N GLY A 350 -3.67 -16.65 2.04
CA GLY A 350 -2.83 -17.17 3.12
C GLY A 350 -1.34 -16.79 3.01
N GLU A 351 -0.84 -16.61 1.78
CA GLU A 351 0.54 -16.15 1.55
C GLU A 351 0.78 -14.71 2.06
N PHE A 352 -0.30 -13.96 2.32
CA PHE A 352 -0.28 -12.58 2.82
C PHE A 352 -0.69 -12.50 4.30
N ASP A 353 -0.60 -13.58 5.06
CA ASP A 353 -0.94 -13.55 6.49
C ASP A 353 0.01 -12.60 7.24
N LEU A 354 -0.56 -11.62 7.90
CA LEU A 354 0.18 -10.63 8.68
C LEU A 354 1.09 -11.25 9.76
N ARG A 355 0.69 -12.38 10.32
CA ARG A 355 1.47 -13.12 11.33
C ARG A 355 2.77 -13.66 10.74
N HIS A 356 2.73 -14.15 9.50
CA HIS A 356 3.91 -14.59 8.75
C HIS A 356 4.77 -13.37 8.41
N THR A 357 4.18 -12.31 7.83
CA THR A 357 4.91 -11.07 7.52
C THR A 357 5.63 -10.50 8.74
N ALA A 358 5.00 -10.51 9.92
CA ALA A 358 5.61 -10.01 11.15
C ALA A 358 6.77 -10.92 11.63
N SER A 359 6.67 -12.25 11.46
CA SER A 359 7.76 -13.17 11.77
C SER A 359 8.94 -12.95 10.82
N ASP A 360 8.66 -12.93 9.52
CA ASP A 360 9.69 -12.72 8.49
C ASP A 360 10.38 -11.37 8.65
N PHE A 361 9.62 -10.32 9.01
CA PHE A 361 10.19 -9.01 9.34
C PHE A 361 11.22 -9.10 10.49
N LEU A 362 10.96 -9.88 11.52
CA LEU A 362 11.88 -10.05 12.66
C LEU A 362 13.07 -10.98 12.35
N ASP A 363 12.90 -11.90 11.41
CA ASP A 363 13.91 -12.90 11.04
C ASP A 363 14.85 -12.42 9.93
N LEU A 364 14.45 -11.38 9.20
CA LEU A 364 15.31 -10.75 8.20
C LEU A 364 16.61 -10.26 8.86
N SER A 365 17.73 -10.69 8.30
CA SER A 365 19.07 -10.30 8.77
C SER A 365 19.38 -8.87 8.35
N PHE A 366 18.78 -7.90 9.02
CA PHE A 366 19.07 -6.51 8.76
C PHE A 366 20.52 -6.18 9.07
N ARG A 367 21.18 -5.49 8.17
CA ARG A 367 22.58 -5.08 8.31
C ARG A 367 22.66 -3.62 8.78
N LYS A 368 23.84 -3.25 9.25
CA LYS A 368 24.16 -1.84 9.49
C LYS A 368 24.12 -1.08 8.16
N PRO A 369 23.57 0.14 8.12
CA PRO A 369 23.55 0.95 6.92
C PRO A 369 24.97 1.42 6.54
N ASN A 370 25.17 1.59 5.23
CA ASN A 370 26.33 2.25 4.68
C ASN A 370 26.07 3.77 4.58
N PHE A 371 26.59 4.52 5.53
CA PHE A 371 26.50 5.98 5.60
C PHE A 371 27.78 6.69 5.15
N SER A 372 28.50 6.10 4.20
CA SER A 372 29.73 6.67 3.64
C SER A 372 29.54 7.99 2.87
N ILE A 373 28.31 8.28 2.45
CA ILE A 373 27.97 9.51 1.73
C ILE A 373 27.84 10.68 2.70
N SER A 374 28.33 11.84 2.32
CA SER A 374 28.11 13.07 3.08
C SER A 374 26.88 13.82 2.59
N ILE A 375 25.91 14.03 3.49
CA ILE A 375 24.75 14.90 3.28
C ILE A 375 24.86 16.07 4.26
N ASN A 376 25.01 17.28 3.73
CA ASN A 376 25.05 18.49 4.53
C ASN A 376 23.63 18.95 4.85
N ARG A 377 23.28 19.03 6.11
CA ARG A 377 21.95 19.43 6.61
C ARG A 377 21.54 20.84 6.12
N TRP A 378 22.44 21.80 6.26
CA TRP A 378 22.14 23.19 5.89
C TRP A 378 21.99 23.37 4.38
N VAL A 379 22.87 22.74 3.60
CA VAL A 379 22.76 22.75 2.14
C VAL A 379 21.45 22.09 1.70
N SER A 380 21.01 21.05 2.39
CA SER A 380 19.74 20.36 2.12
C SER A 380 18.54 21.27 2.39
N ILE A 381 18.52 21.99 3.51
CA ILE A 381 17.49 22.98 3.84
C ILE A 381 17.45 24.09 2.79
N LEU A 382 18.61 24.69 2.47
CA LEU A 382 18.67 25.76 1.49
C LEU A 382 18.22 25.30 0.09
N SER A 383 18.65 24.10 -0.34
CA SER A 383 18.23 23.56 -1.63
C SER A 383 16.72 23.27 -1.67
N PHE A 384 16.16 22.82 -0.55
CA PHE A 384 14.72 22.61 -0.41
C PHE A 384 13.95 23.94 -0.49
N CYS A 385 14.35 24.94 0.29
CA CYS A 385 13.73 26.28 0.26
C CYS A 385 13.81 26.90 -1.14
N PHE A 386 14.96 26.79 -1.81
CA PHE A 386 15.12 27.28 -3.18
C PHE A 386 14.19 26.55 -4.16
N ALA A 387 14.05 25.23 -4.04
CA ALA A 387 13.16 24.46 -4.88
C ALA A 387 11.68 24.88 -4.68
N VAL A 388 11.26 25.11 -3.43
CA VAL A 388 9.90 25.60 -3.12
C VAL A 388 9.67 27.00 -3.70
N LEU A 389 10.63 27.90 -3.59
CA LEU A 389 10.53 29.27 -4.15
C LEU A 389 10.46 29.25 -5.68
N ARG A 390 11.25 28.37 -6.34
CA ARG A 390 11.34 28.32 -7.80
C ARG A 390 10.18 27.60 -8.46
N PHE A 391 9.72 26.49 -7.88
CA PHE A 391 8.74 25.57 -8.47
C PHE A 391 7.40 25.59 -7.73
N GLY A 392 7.27 26.36 -6.65
CA GLY A 392 6.09 26.41 -5.79
C GLY A 392 5.78 25.05 -5.16
N PRO A 393 4.51 24.80 -4.80
CA PRO A 393 4.08 23.52 -4.22
C PRO A 393 4.39 22.30 -5.11
N ARG A 394 4.62 22.51 -6.43
CA ARG A 394 5.02 21.44 -7.35
C ARG A 394 6.39 20.84 -7.01
N ALA A 395 7.28 21.61 -6.35
CA ALA A 395 8.55 21.06 -5.85
C ALA A 395 8.37 19.98 -4.78
N LEU A 396 7.19 19.99 -4.15
CA LEU A 396 6.78 19.04 -3.10
C LEU A 396 5.96 17.87 -3.65
N LYS A 397 5.66 17.86 -4.97
CA LYS A 397 4.98 16.76 -5.62
C LYS A 397 5.85 15.51 -5.56
N GLY A 398 5.61 14.75 -4.58
CA GLY A 398 5.95 13.41 -4.27
C GLY A 398 4.75 12.87 -3.51
N ARG A 399 4.86 11.77 -2.85
CA ARG A 399 3.85 10.97 -2.15
C ARG A 399 2.72 11.72 -1.37
N PHE A 400 2.84 13.03 -1.12
CA PHE A 400 1.95 13.80 -0.23
C PHE A 400 0.85 14.60 -0.96
N ASN A 401 0.67 14.44 -2.27
CA ASN A 401 -0.38 15.09 -3.06
C ASN A 401 -1.33 14.09 -3.74
N LEU A 402 -1.55 12.91 -3.13
CA LEU A 402 -2.59 11.98 -3.53
C LEU A 402 -3.71 11.99 -2.50
#